data_d6076f9e25ab728c11c9ee1c36e019e6
#
_entry.id   d6076f9e25ab728c11c9ee1c36e019e6
#
_cell.length_a   1.000
_cell.length_b   1.000
_cell.length_c   1.000
_cell.angle_alpha   90.00
_cell.angle_beta   90.00
_cell.angle_gamma   90.00
#
_symmetry.space_group_name_H-M   'P 1'
#
loop_
_entity.id
_entity.type
_entity.pdbx_description
1 polymer ?
#
loop_
_entity_poly.entity_id
_entity_poly.type
_entity_poly.pdbx_seq_one_letter_code
_entity_poly.pdbx_strand_id
1 'polypeptide(L)'
;MKPATVTAFCPGHISGYFRRIIGNSPAATGSIGAGIVISEGVTATVRAAGRTSVRIVREGTSSSWHEEIPGSPLLESVMGDLGVSAEVKTMCRLPIGAGFGLSAAALLSTITALDRLFSLGLSRHEIALRAHEAEVVHRTGLGDVAACQDGGFAIRKSPGIDGIIERQHGWDGPLFAVSFGPIPTPVVLGTEAKMQQVASAFPSREPEGFRDFFSVCREFDRACGLVTPEVSRVLEACDRAGVPAAMTMLGNGVFACGPAAGAVLGRFGECYEFRIARTGVQVREG
;
A
#
# COMPACT_ATOMS: atom_id res chain seq x y z
N MET A 1 -34.18 5.72 0.76
CA MET A 1 -33.55 6.20 2.02
C MET A 1 -32.04 6.19 1.85
N LYS A 2 -31.32 7.23 2.35
CA LYS A 2 -29.86 7.17 2.38
C LYS A 2 -29.43 6.10 3.40
N PRO A 3 -28.39 5.31 3.13
CA PRO A 3 -27.92 4.33 4.08
C PRO A 3 -27.42 5.03 5.36
N ALA A 4 -27.66 4.43 6.53
CA ALA A 4 -27.18 4.97 7.80
C ALA A 4 -25.65 4.79 7.96
N THR A 5 -25.11 3.79 7.28
CA THR A 5 -23.70 3.41 7.29
C THR A 5 -23.31 2.90 5.90
N VAL A 6 -22.10 3.20 5.47
CA VAL A 6 -21.52 2.69 4.21
C VAL A 6 -20.18 2.06 4.52
N THR A 7 -19.91 0.92 3.89
CA THR A 7 -18.65 0.22 4.00
C THR A 7 -17.99 0.12 2.61
N ALA A 8 -16.70 0.40 2.53
CA ALA A 8 -15.90 0.17 1.34
C ALA A 8 -14.58 -0.53 1.70
N PHE A 9 -14.06 -1.29 0.78
CA PHE A 9 -12.78 -1.96 0.89
C PHE A 9 -11.85 -1.49 -0.22
N CYS A 10 -10.58 -1.30 0.12
CA CYS A 10 -9.52 -1.09 -0.86
C CYS A 10 -8.37 -2.06 -0.56
N PRO A 11 -7.85 -2.76 -1.58
CA PRO A 11 -6.68 -3.60 -1.45
C PRO A 11 -5.44 -2.77 -1.11
N GLY A 12 -4.46 -3.39 -0.43
CA GLY A 12 -3.15 -2.81 -0.20
C GLY A 12 -2.23 -3.00 -1.41
N HIS A 13 -1.02 -2.45 -1.30
CA HIS A 13 0.00 -2.54 -2.34
C HIS A 13 1.39 -2.73 -1.72
N ILE A 14 2.20 -3.60 -2.31
CA ILE A 14 3.60 -3.77 -1.97
C ILE A 14 4.44 -3.28 -3.15
N SER A 15 5.18 -2.20 -2.97
CA SER A 15 6.21 -1.78 -3.93
C SER A 15 7.45 -2.66 -3.80
N GLY A 16 7.95 -3.16 -4.92
CA GLY A 16 9.21 -3.89 -4.97
C GLY A 16 10.41 -3.00 -5.30
N TYR A 17 10.19 -1.96 -6.11
CA TYR A 17 11.16 -0.89 -6.37
C TYR A 17 10.43 0.37 -6.82
N PHE A 18 11.07 1.53 -6.60
CA PHE A 18 10.49 2.80 -7.00
C PHE A 18 11.55 3.89 -7.19
N ARG A 19 11.17 4.93 -7.93
CA ARG A 19 11.87 6.21 -8.00
C ARG A 19 10.89 7.35 -7.87
N ARG A 20 11.16 8.28 -6.95
CA ARG A 20 10.36 9.49 -6.78
C ARG A 20 10.54 10.42 -7.97
N ILE A 21 9.45 11.01 -8.43
CA ILE A 21 9.38 12.06 -9.43
C ILE A 21 8.69 13.26 -8.81
N ILE A 22 9.39 14.37 -8.69
CA ILE A 22 8.85 15.61 -8.15
C ILE A 22 8.24 16.40 -9.31
N GLY A 23 6.95 16.67 -9.22
CA GLY A 23 6.23 17.56 -10.13
C GLY A 23 6.09 18.97 -9.56
N ASN A 24 5.40 19.84 -10.30
CA ASN A 24 5.11 21.22 -9.90
C ASN A 24 3.88 21.35 -8.99
N SER A 25 3.21 20.27 -8.69
CA SER A 25 2.06 20.18 -7.79
C SER A 25 2.01 18.82 -7.09
N PRO A 26 1.21 18.66 -6.01
CA PRO A 26 0.96 17.36 -5.41
C PRO A 26 0.42 16.33 -6.43
N ALA A 27 -0.51 16.72 -7.28
CA ALA A 27 -1.08 15.88 -8.33
C ALA A 27 -0.03 15.36 -9.33
N ALA A 28 0.98 16.19 -9.67
CA ALA A 28 2.05 15.85 -10.61
C ALA A 28 3.25 15.16 -9.95
N THR A 29 3.32 15.17 -8.61
CA THR A 29 4.36 14.49 -7.83
C THR A 29 3.95 13.04 -7.62
N GLY A 30 4.89 12.09 -7.71
CA GLY A 30 4.57 10.69 -7.51
C GLY A 30 5.78 9.79 -7.59
N SER A 31 5.59 8.55 -8.02
CA SER A 31 6.68 7.60 -8.24
C SER A 31 6.44 6.72 -9.46
N ILE A 32 7.53 6.32 -10.08
CA ILE A 32 7.57 5.22 -11.06
C ILE A 32 8.16 3.98 -10.39
N GLY A 33 7.92 2.79 -10.95
CA GLY A 33 8.40 1.53 -10.40
C GLY A 33 7.40 0.40 -10.56
N ALA A 34 7.57 -0.68 -9.82
CA ALA A 34 6.64 -1.79 -9.89
C ALA A 34 6.28 -2.35 -8.50
N GLY A 35 5.11 -2.97 -8.42
CA GLY A 35 4.61 -3.57 -7.20
C GLY A 35 3.37 -4.42 -7.42
N ILE A 36 2.87 -4.99 -6.37
CA ILE A 36 1.77 -5.94 -6.36
C ILE A 36 0.61 -5.38 -5.56
N VAL A 37 -0.57 -5.32 -6.15
CA VAL A 37 -1.81 -5.05 -5.41
C VAL A 37 -2.26 -6.35 -4.75
N ILE A 38 -2.39 -6.35 -3.43
CA ILE A 38 -2.62 -7.56 -2.63
C ILE A 38 -4.05 -7.67 -2.13
N SER A 39 -4.56 -8.88 -1.95
CA SER A 39 -5.95 -9.13 -1.53
C SER A 39 -6.29 -8.69 -0.10
N GLU A 40 -5.28 -8.50 0.74
CA GLU A 40 -5.41 -7.83 2.04
C GLU A 40 -5.36 -6.31 1.85
N GLY A 41 -6.03 -5.56 2.73
CA GLY A 41 -6.10 -4.10 2.59
C GLY A 41 -6.84 -3.46 3.75
N VAL A 42 -7.59 -2.39 3.45
CA VAL A 42 -8.34 -1.62 4.45
C VAL A 42 -9.83 -1.63 4.14
N THR A 43 -10.63 -1.99 5.12
CA THR A 43 -12.07 -1.80 5.12
C THR A 43 -12.40 -0.53 5.91
N ALA A 44 -13.01 0.46 5.28
CA ALA A 44 -13.53 1.66 5.91
C ALA A 44 -15.05 1.58 6.07
N THR A 45 -15.54 1.80 7.27
CA THR A 45 -16.96 1.94 7.60
C THR A 45 -17.20 3.35 8.06
N VAL A 46 -18.14 4.05 7.41
CA VAL A 46 -18.45 5.46 7.66
C VAL A 46 -19.91 5.64 8.05
N ARG A 47 -20.16 6.53 9.01
CA ARG A 47 -21.47 6.94 9.48
C ARG A 47 -21.54 8.46 9.62
N ALA A 48 -22.61 9.09 9.15
CA ALA A 48 -22.77 10.53 9.32
C ALA A 48 -22.83 10.91 10.82
N ALA A 49 -22.13 11.95 11.19
CA ALA A 49 -22.06 12.44 12.57
C ALA A 49 -21.95 13.96 12.62
N GLY A 50 -22.33 14.57 13.73
CA GLY A 50 -22.18 16.01 13.92
C GLY A 50 -20.72 16.47 14.16
N ARG A 51 -19.81 15.52 14.43
CA ARG A 51 -18.39 15.75 14.64
C ARG A 51 -17.58 14.63 14.00
N THR A 52 -16.49 15.02 13.35
CA THR A 52 -15.52 14.09 12.77
C THR A 52 -14.82 13.30 13.88
N SER A 53 -14.75 11.98 13.69
CA SER A 53 -13.90 11.09 14.50
C SER A 53 -13.39 9.94 13.65
N VAL A 54 -12.13 9.55 13.86
CA VAL A 54 -11.50 8.44 13.17
C VAL A 54 -10.99 7.44 14.18
N ARG A 55 -11.14 6.16 13.87
CA ARG A 55 -10.65 5.03 14.64
C ARG A 55 -10.04 4.01 13.70
N ILE A 56 -8.78 3.68 13.91
CA ILE A 56 -8.06 2.67 13.14
C ILE A 56 -8.01 1.41 13.99
N VAL A 57 -8.45 0.28 13.46
CA VAL A 57 -8.40 -1.03 14.13
C VAL A 57 -7.52 -1.95 13.31
N ARG A 58 -6.49 -2.48 13.94
CA ARG A 58 -5.68 -3.56 13.40
C ARG A 58 -6.05 -4.86 14.12
N GLU A 59 -6.48 -5.86 13.36
CA GLU A 59 -6.77 -7.20 13.87
C GLU A 59 -5.55 -8.10 13.65
N GLY A 60 -5.16 -8.88 14.67
CA GLY A 60 -4.12 -9.90 14.52
C GLY A 60 -4.62 -11.10 13.72
N THR A 61 -3.69 -11.97 13.35
CA THR A 61 -4.01 -13.26 12.71
C THR A 61 -4.75 -14.21 13.67
N SER A 62 -4.58 -14.05 15.00
CA SER A 62 -5.41 -14.70 16.01
C SER A 62 -6.57 -13.77 16.41
N SER A 63 -7.79 -14.29 16.43
CA SER A 63 -9.04 -13.55 16.71
C SER A 63 -9.12 -12.88 18.10
N SER A 64 -8.13 -13.06 18.97
CA SER A 64 -8.09 -12.51 20.32
C SER A 64 -7.29 -11.23 20.48
N TRP A 65 -6.58 -10.77 19.44
CA TRP A 65 -5.76 -9.57 19.51
C TRP A 65 -6.22 -8.50 18.52
N HIS A 66 -6.44 -7.31 19.02
CA HIS A 66 -6.65 -6.11 18.20
C HIS A 66 -5.94 -4.92 18.85
N GLU A 67 -5.49 -4.01 18.00
CA GLU A 67 -4.95 -2.72 18.36
C GLU A 67 -5.88 -1.63 17.83
N GLU A 68 -6.20 -0.66 18.68
CA GLU A 68 -7.05 0.47 18.31
C GLU A 68 -6.27 1.77 18.46
N ILE A 69 -6.18 2.53 17.37
CA ILE A 69 -5.48 3.81 17.31
C ILE A 69 -6.51 4.91 17.07
N PRO A 70 -6.68 5.86 17.99
CA PRO A 70 -7.59 6.98 17.82
C PRO A 70 -6.98 8.04 16.90
N GLY A 71 -7.83 8.63 16.05
CA GLY A 71 -7.46 9.73 15.15
C GLY A 71 -6.69 9.26 13.90
N SER A 72 -6.74 10.11 12.88
CA SER A 72 -5.91 10.02 11.68
C SER A 72 -5.86 11.40 11.02
N PRO A 73 -4.79 12.18 11.23
CA PRO A 73 -4.67 13.49 10.60
C PRO A 73 -4.87 13.44 9.08
N LEU A 74 -4.43 12.34 8.45
CA LEU A 74 -4.58 12.11 7.02
C LEU A 74 -6.07 12.02 6.59
N LEU A 75 -6.87 11.20 7.28
CA LEU A 75 -8.29 11.02 6.95
C LEU A 75 -9.13 12.22 7.41
N GLU A 76 -8.78 12.83 8.54
CA GLU A 76 -9.44 14.03 9.07
C GLU A 76 -9.26 15.22 8.14
N SER A 77 -8.05 15.41 7.57
CA SER A 77 -7.77 16.43 6.57
C SER A 77 -8.67 16.26 5.33
N VAL A 78 -8.74 15.05 4.78
CA VAL A 78 -9.58 14.78 3.60
C VAL A 78 -11.07 14.99 3.88
N MET A 79 -11.56 14.62 5.06
CA MET A 79 -12.96 14.92 5.45
C MET A 79 -13.22 16.42 5.55
N GLY A 80 -12.24 17.20 6.05
CA GLY A 80 -12.31 18.66 6.05
C GLY A 80 -12.40 19.23 4.64
N ASP A 81 -11.55 18.75 3.72
CA ASP A 81 -11.53 19.19 2.31
C ASP A 81 -12.83 18.83 1.56
N LEU A 82 -13.46 17.72 1.95
CA LEU A 82 -14.77 17.31 1.42
C LEU A 82 -15.95 18.06 2.07
N GLY A 83 -15.72 18.83 3.14
CA GLY A 83 -16.77 19.53 3.88
C GLY A 83 -17.76 18.61 4.58
N VAL A 84 -17.35 17.42 4.99
CA VAL A 84 -18.20 16.42 5.63
C VAL A 84 -17.75 16.07 7.04
N SER A 85 -18.72 15.72 7.92
CA SER A 85 -18.43 15.20 9.25
C SER A 85 -19.01 13.80 9.40
N ALA A 86 -18.15 12.86 9.79
CA ALA A 86 -18.48 11.46 9.93
C ALA A 86 -17.68 10.77 11.04
N GLU A 87 -18.24 9.70 11.59
CA GLU A 87 -17.46 8.68 12.27
C GLU A 87 -16.91 7.72 11.24
N VAL A 88 -15.60 7.52 11.27
CA VAL A 88 -14.87 6.59 10.39
C VAL A 88 -14.19 5.53 11.23
N LYS A 89 -14.46 4.27 10.94
CA LYS A 89 -13.71 3.13 11.45
C LYS A 89 -12.99 2.46 10.28
N THR A 90 -11.67 2.42 10.32
CA THR A 90 -10.89 1.61 9.37
C THR A 90 -10.41 0.33 10.03
N MET A 91 -10.41 -0.77 9.29
CA MET A 91 -9.94 -2.08 9.75
C MET A 91 -8.93 -2.66 8.77
N CYS A 92 -7.83 -3.19 9.28
CA CYS A 92 -6.81 -3.93 8.52
C CYS A 92 -6.23 -5.06 9.36
N ARG A 93 -5.61 -6.04 8.69
CA ARG A 93 -4.90 -7.16 9.35
C ARG A 93 -3.39 -7.01 9.28
N LEU A 94 -2.90 -6.35 8.24
CA LEU A 94 -1.46 -6.16 8.03
C LEU A 94 -0.88 -5.08 8.95
N PRO A 95 0.41 -5.15 9.28
CA PRO A 95 1.07 -4.15 10.11
C PRO A 95 1.08 -2.77 9.44
N ILE A 96 0.68 -1.75 10.20
CA ILE A 96 0.65 -0.37 9.71
C ILE A 96 2.08 0.17 9.60
N GLY A 97 2.39 0.88 8.51
CA GLY A 97 3.72 1.44 8.27
C GLY A 97 4.77 0.43 7.81
N ALA A 98 4.37 -0.80 7.50
CA ALA A 98 5.29 -1.88 7.11
C ALA A 98 5.41 -2.12 5.59
N GLY A 99 5.06 -1.12 4.77
CA GLY A 99 5.23 -1.18 3.30
C GLY A 99 4.10 -1.91 2.56
N PHE A 100 2.90 -1.96 3.13
CA PHE A 100 1.72 -2.60 2.53
C PHE A 100 0.73 -1.61 1.89
N GLY A 101 1.09 -0.34 1.71
CA GLY A 101 0.25 0.66 1.06
C GLY A 101 -1.08 0.93 1.78
N LEU A 102 -1.13 0.72 3.11
CA LEU A 102 -2.39 0.81 3.86
C LEU A 102 -2.91 2.23 4.01
N SER A 103 -2.06 3.27 3.92
CA SER A 103 -2.51 4.67 3.91
C SER A 103 -3.33 4.99 2.66
N ALA A 104 -2.84 4.58 1.49
CA ALA A 104 -3.57 4.69 0.22
C ALA A 104 -4.88 3.93 0.24
N ALA A 105 -4.85 2.69 0.76
CA ALA A 105 -6.05 1.86 0.89
C ALA A 105 -7.08 2.49 1.85
N ALA A 106 -6.63 3.08 2.96
CA ALA A 106 -7.50 3.78 3.91
C ALA A 106 -8.13 5.03 3.28
N LEU A 107 -7.36 5.83 2.55
CA LEU A 107 -7.86 7.00 1.83
C LEU A 107 -8.91 6.61 0.79
N LEU A 108 -8.56 5.70 -0.14
CA LEU A 108 -9.45 5.29 -1.21
C LEU A 108 -10.75 4.68 -0.67
N SER A 109 -10.68 3.78 0.31
CA SER A 109 -11.88 3.18 0.90
C SER A 109 -12.72 4.20 1.67
N THR A 110 -12.09 5.11 2.43
CA THR A 110 -12.81 6.13 3.19
C THR A 110 -13.49 7.14 2.28
N ILE A 111 -12.79 7.70 1.27
CA ILE A 111 -13.37 8.69 0.35
C ILE A 111 -14.51 8.06 -0.46
N THR A 112 -14.34 6.81 -0.93
CA THR A 112 -15.38 6.07 -1.64
C THR A 112 -16.62 5.86 -0.78
N ALA A 113 -16.44 5.50 0.50
CA ALA A 113 -17.56 5.31 1.41
C ALA A 113 -18.26 6.65 1.77
N LEU A 114 -17.50 7.74 1.95
CA LEU A 114 -18.03 9.09 2.19
C LEU A 114 -18.80 9.62 0.97
N ASP A 115 -18.25 9.44 -0.25
CA ASP A 115 -18.95 9.81 -1.48
C ASP A 115 -20.32 9.14 -1.55
N ARG A 116 -20.38 7.83 -1.30
CA ARG A 116 -21.63 7.07 -1.31
C ARG A 116 -22.59 7.51 -0.21
N LEU A 117 -22.10 7.75 1.01
CA LEU A 117 -22.91 8.15 2.18
C LEU A 117 -23.54 9.53 1.98
N PHE A 118 -22.75 10.50 1.56
CA PHE A 118 -23.18 11.90 1.43
C PHE A 118 -23.69 12.25 0.03
N SER A 119 -23.57 11.33 -0.95
CA SER A 119 -23.93 11.55 -2.36
C SER A 119 -23.17 12.73 -2.95
N LEU A 120 -21.84 12.75 -2.78
CA LEU A 120 -20.99 13.85 -3.23
C LEU A 120 -20.87 13.89 -4.76
N GLY A 121 -21.10 12.76 -5.43
CA GLY A 121 -21.07 12.65 -6.88
C GLY A 121 -19.65 12.65 -7.46
N LEU A 122 -18.65 12.21 -6.68
CA LEU A 122 -17.27 12.14 -7.12
C LEU A 122 -17.07 10.98 -8.12
N SER A 123 -16.38 11.26 -9.20
CA SER A 123 -15.88 10.21 -10.10
C SER A 123 -14.76 9.40 -9.45
N ARG A 124 -14.50 8.19 -9.99
CA ARG A 124 -13.35 7.38 -9.54
C ARG A 124 -12.02 8.14 -9.63
N HIS A 125 -11.88 8.97 -10.67
CA HIS A 125 -10.70 9.81 -10.86
C HIS A 125 -10.57 10.87 -9.76
N GLU A 126 -11.64 11.59 -9.43
CA GLU A 126 -11.62 12.61 -8.36
C GLU A 126 -11.34 12.00 -6.99
N ILE A 127 -11.88 10.81 -6.70
CA ILE A 127 -11.57 10.06 -5.48
C ILE A 127 -10.06 9.74 -5.42
N ALA A 128 -9.51 9.21 -6.51
CA ALA A 128 -8.09 8.85 -6.58
C ALA A 128 -7.18 10.08 -6.52
N LEU A 129 -7.56 11.18 -7.17
CA LEU A 129 -6.80 12.43 -7.13
C LEU A 129 -6.71 12.98 -5.71
N ARG A 130 -7.84 13.09 -5.00
CA ARG A 130 -7.86 13.55 -3.59
C ARG A 130 -7.03 12.64 -2.67
N ALA A 131 -7.14 11.31 -2.84
CA ALA A 131 -6.36 10.36 -2.07
C ALA A 131 -4.85 10.52 -2.34
N HIS A 132 -4.47 10.68 -3.60
CA HIS A 132 -3.07 10.87 -4.01
C HIS A 132 -2.47 12.17 -3.49
N GLU A 133 -3.17 13.30 -3.66
CA GLU A 133 -2.72 14.59 -3.17
C GLU A 133 -2.55 14.59 -1.65
N ALA A 134 -3.47 13.96 -0.92
CA ALA A 134 -3.36 13.81 0.53
C ALA A 134 -2.11 12.99 0.92
N GLU A 135 -1.82 11.86 0.23
CA GLU A 135 -0.60 11.09 0.49
C GLU A 135 0.68 11.91 0.25
N VAL A 136 0.73 12.67 -0.85
CA VAL A 136 1.89 13.49 -1.19
C VAL A 136 2.10 14.60 -0.16
N VAL A 137 1.04 15.31 0.22
CA VAL A 137 1.08 16.40 1.21
C VAL A 137 1.50 15.89 2.58
N HIS A 138 0.91 14.78 3.03
CA HIS A 138 1.22 14.16 4.32
C HIS A 138 2.48 13.27 4.29
N ARG A 139 3.12 13.09 3.12
CA ARG A 139 4.33 12.27 2.91
C ARG A 139 4.15 10.81 3.34
N THR A 140 2.98 10.25 3.13
CA THR A 140 2.66 8.86 3.48
C THR A 140 2.83 7.89 2.32
N GLY A 141 2.79 8.37 1.08
CA GLY A 141 2.98 7.57 -0.13
C GLY A 141 3.22 8.43 -1.37
N LEU A 142 3.61 7.80 -2.46
CA LEU A 142 3.90 8.45 -3.75
C LEU A 142 3.28 7.74 -4.95
N GLY A 143 2.89 6.48 -4.82
CA GLY A 143 2.42 5.68 -5.96
C GLY A 143 1.43 4.59 -5.60
N ASP A 144 1.13 4.40 -4.33
CA ASP A 144 0.24 3.33 -3.86
C ASP A 144 -1.21 3.60 -4.25
N VAL A 145 -1.67 4.86 -4.20
CA VAL A 145 -3.02 5.24 -4.68
C VAL A 145 -3.19 4.89 -6.15
N ALA A 146 -2.21 5.26 -7.00
CA ALA A 146 -2.23 4.96 -8.43
C ALA A 146 -2.29 3.45 -8.69
N ALA A 147 -1.53 2.66 -7.92
CA ALA A 147 -1.55 1.20 -8.01
C ALA A 147 -2.91 0.62 -7.56
N CYS A 148 -3.45 1.05 -6.43
CA CYS A 148 -4.66 0.52 -5.80
C CYS A 148 -5.98 0.89 -6.50
N GLN A 149 -5.96 1.74 -7.53
CA GLN A 149 -7.16 2.02 -8.34
C GLN A 149 -7.72 0.75 -9.00
N ASP A 150 -6.84 -0.19 -9.36
CA ASP A 150 -7.20 -1.50 -9.90
C ASP A 150 -6.29 -2.58 -9.30
N GLY A 151 -6.54 -3.85 -9.58
CA GLY A 151 -5.73 -4.96 -9.11
C GLY A 151 -4.49 -5.22 -9.97
N GLY A 152 -3.84 -6.35 -9.71
CA GLY A 152 -2.78 -6.91 -10.53
C GLY A 152 -1.35 -6.62 -10.04
N PHE A 153 -0.41 -7.16 -10.76
CA PHE A 153 0.98 -6.74 -10.76
C PHE A 153 1.07 -5.47 -11.61
N ALA A 154 1.50 -4.37 -11.02
CA ALA A 154 1.44 -3.03 -11.61
C ALA A 154 2.85 -2.46 -11.86
N ILE A 155 3.15 -2.09 -13.11
CA ILE A 155 4.36 -1.37 -13.51
C ILE A 155 3.94 0.07 -13.82
N ARG A 156 4.34 1.00 -12.96
CA ARG A 156 4.05 2.44 -13.10
C ARG A 156 5.14 3.09 -13.94
N LYS A 157 4.80 3.51 -15.17
CA LYS A 157 5.71 4.14 -16.15
C LYS A 157 5.84 5.65 -15.94
N SER A 158 4.81 6.30 -15.41
CA SER A 158 4.80 7.73 -15.12
C SER A 158 4.13 8.01 -13.77
N PRO A 159 4.47 9.15 -13.12
CA PRO A 159 3.96 9.49 -11.80
C PRO A 159 2.50 9.96 -11.83
N GLY A 160 1.87 10.01 -10.65
CA GLY A 160 0.51 10.51 -10.46
C GLY A 160 -0.55 9.48 -10.85
N ILE A 161 -1.81 9.86 -10.66
CA ILE A 161 -2.94 8.96 -10.92
C ILE A 161 -3.29 8.86 -12.41
N ASP A 162 -2.91 9.83 -13.20
CA ASP A 162 -3.05 9.85 -14.66
C ASP A 162 -1.87 9.17 -15.37
N GLY A 163 -0.94 8.64 -14.58
CA GLY A 163 0.24 7.96 -15.05
C GLY A 163 -0.08 6.67 -15.81
N ILE A 164 0.80 6.34 -16.77
CA ILE A 164 0.71 5.06 -17.49
C ILE A 164 1.08 3.93 -16.54
N ILE A 165 0.17 2.99 -16.36
CA ILE A 165 0.35 1.79 -15.54
C ILE A 165 0.05 0.56 -16.38
N GLU A 166 1.04 -0.28 -16.59
CA GLU A 166 0.85 -1.60 -17.17
C GLU A 166 0.49 -2.60 -16.07
N ARG A 167 -0.50 -3.46 -16.33
CA ARG A 167 -1.00 -4.41 -15.34
C ARG A 167 -1.01 -5.83 -15.89
N GLN A 168 -0.61 -6.78 -15.05
CA GLN A 168 -0.66 -8.20 -15.34
C GLN A 168 -1.46 -8.93 -14.26
N HIS A 169 -2.30 -9.88 -14.66
CA HIS A 169 -3.21 -10.62 -13.78
C HIS A 169 -2.96 -12.14 -13.80
N GLY A 170 -1.89 -12.59 -14.43
CA GLY A 170 -1.63 -14.02 -14.71
C GLY A 170 -1.11 -14.86 -13.56
N TRP A 171 -0.92 -14.30 -12.36
CA TRP A 171 -0.45 -15.04 -11.19
C TRP A 171 -1.59 -15.33 -10.21
N ASP A 172 -1.88 -16.61 -9.98
CA ASP A 172 -2.93 -17.08 -9.05
C ASP A 172 -2.36 -17.79 -7.80
N GLY A 173 -1.04 -17.89 -7.68
CA GLY A 173 -0.39 -18.52 -6.53
C GLY A 173 -0.45 -17.67 -5.26
N PRO A 174 -0.20 -18.28 -4.10
CA PRO A 174 -0.13 -17.56 -2.84
C PRO A 174 1.13 -16.67 -2.79
N LEU A 175 0.99 -15.59 -2.06
CA LEU A 175 2.03 -14.65 -1.67
C LEU A 175 2.09 -14.62 -0.16
N PHE A 176 3.27 -14.43 0.37
CA PHE A 176 3.52 -14.40 1.80
C PHE A 176 4.38 -13.20 2.15
N ALA A 177 4.20 -12.67 3.36
CA ALA A 177 5.09 -11.65 3.89
C ALA A 177 5.35 -11.84 5.38
N VAL A 178 6.52 -11.37 5.81
CA VAL A 178 6.88 -11.19 7.21
C VAL A 178 7.32 -9.75 7.42
N SER A 179 7.00 -9.18 8.58
CA SER A 179 7.35 -7.80 8.92
C SER A 179 8.02 -7.72 10.28
N PHE A 180 9.04 -6.89 10.38
CA PHE A 180 9.77 -6.55 11.60
C PHE A 180 9.41 -5.16 12.12
N GLY A 181 8.32 -4.59 11.60
CA GLY A 181 7.79 -3.31 11.99
C GLY A 181 7.94 -2.20 10.95
N PRO A 182 7.54 -0.98 11.29
CA PRO A 182 7.57 0.14 10.37
C PRO A 182 8.99 0.68 10.16
N ILE A 183 9.26 1.16 8.94
CA ILE A 183 10.31 2.15 8.71
C ILE A 183 9.60 3.50 8.58
N PRO A 184 9.96 4.53 9.37
CA PRO A 184 9.32 5.85 9.27
C PRO A 184 9.52 6.45 7.88
N THR A 185 8.51 6.32 7.03
CA THR A 185 8.52 6.82 5.63
C THR A 185 8.98 8.28 5.51
N PRO A 186 8.53 9.23 6.38
CA PRO A 186 9.01 10.60 6.34
C PRO A 186 10.52 10.74 6.57
N VAL A 187 11.13 9.86 7.36
CA VAL A 187 12.58 9.86 7.63
C VAL A 187 13.36 9.40 6.39
N VAL A 188 12.85 8.39 5.69
CA VAL A 188 13.47 7.87 4.46
C VAL A 188 13.29 8.86 3.30
N LEU A 189 12.06 9.35 3.09
CA LEU A 189 11.74 10.27 2.00
C LEU A 189 12.23 11.71 2.24
N GLY A 190 12.54 12.06 3.49
CA GLY A 190 12.94 13.42 3.90
C GLY A 190 14.44 13.75 3.74
N THR A 191 15.29 12.74 3.49
CA THR A 191 16.73 12.93 3.36
C THR A 191 17.14 12.91 1.90
N GLU A 192 17.65 14.02 1.36
CA GLU A 192 18.05 14.15 -0.06
C GLU A 192 19.07 13.08 -0.46
N ALA A 193 20.12 12.87 0.36
CA ALA A 193 21.14 11.86 0.10
C ALA A 193 20.58 10.44 -0.01
N LYS A 194 19.62 10.10 0.86
CA LYS A 194 18.97 8.78 0.84
C LYS A 194 18.09 8.62 -0.40
N MET A 195 17.34 9.66 -0.76
CA MET A 195 16.50 9.65 -1.96
C MET A 195 17.34 9.59 -3.24
N GLN A 196 18.52 10.23 -3.24
CA GLN A 196 19.44 10.13 -4.36
C GLN A 196 20.03 8.72 -4.50
N GLN A 197 20.37 8.06 -3.39
CA GLN A 197 20.80 6.67 -3.38
C GLN A 197 19.70 5.74 -3.94
N VAL A 198 18.45 5.88 -3.47
CA VAL A 198 17.29 5.15 -3.97
C VAL A 198 17.07 5.40 -5.46
N ALA A 199 17.17 6.68 -5.89
CA ALA A 199 17.00 7.03 -7.29
C ALA A 199 18.09 6.42 -8.20
N SER A 200 19.34 6.38 -7.73
CA SER A 200 20.46 5.79 -8.45
C SER A 200 20.39 4.26 -8.53
N ALA A 201 19.73 3.63 -7.57
CA ALA A 201 19.50 2.19 -7.56
C ALA A 201 18.38 1.74 -8.50
N PHE A 202 17.61 2.68 -9.08
CA PHE A 202 16.46 2.34 -9.93
C PHE A 202 16.89 1.44 -11.08
N PRO A 203 16.22 0.28 -11.28
CA PRO A 203 16.62 -0.70 -12.28
C PRO A 203 16.71 -0.11 -13.69
N SER A 204 17.71 -0.55 -14.46
CA SER A 204 17.88 -0.13 -15.86
C SER A 204 16.97 -0.88 -16.83
N ARG A 205 16.29 -1.92 -16.35
CA ARG A 205 15.34 -2.73 -17.11
C ARG A 205 14.01 -2.88 -16.38
N GLU A 206 12.98 -3.15 -17.12
CA GLU A 206 11.69 -3.57 -16.58
C GLU A 206 11.63 -5.10 -16.44
N PRO A 207 10.80 -5.60 -15.50
CA PRO A 207 10.60 -7.04 -15.41
C PRO A 207 9.80 -7.56 -16.61
N GLU A 208 10.23 -8.67 -17.18
CA GLU A 208 9.53 -9.34 -18.29
C GLU A 208 8.21 -9.99 -17.84
N GLY A 209 8.00 -10.14 -16.52
CA GLY A 209 6.78 -10.66 -15.94
C GLY A 209 6.90 -10.82 -14.43
N PHE A 210 5.86 -11.39 -13.82
CA PHE A 210 5.74 -11.49 -12.37
C PHE A 210 6.90 -12.25 -11.70
N ARG A 211 7.43 -13.31 -12.31
CA ARG A 211 8.57 -14.04 -11.72
C ARG A 211 9.87 -13.24 -11.81
N ASP A 212 10.12 -12.61 -12.94
CA ASP A 212 11.31 -11.78 -13.13
C ASP A 212 11.27 -10.50 -12.28
N PHE A 213 10.08 -10.04 -11.90
CA PHE A 213 9.92 -8.92 -10.97
C PHE A 213 10.74 -9.11 -9.68
N PHE A 214 10.78 -10.32 -9.10
CA PHE A 214 11.60 -10.57 -7.91
C PHE A 214 13.10 -10.41 -8.18
N SER A 215 13.57 -10.79 -9.37
CA SER A 215 14.98 -10.58 -9.74
C SER A 215 15.32 -9.09 -9.83
N VAL A 216 14.45 -8.30 -10.47
CA VAL A 216 14.60 -6.84 -10.57
C VAL A 216 14.53 -6.17 -9.19
N CYS A 217 13.62 -6.62 -8.31
CA CYS A 217 13.55 -6.14 -6.94
C CYS A 217 14.86 -6.42 -6.18
N ARG A 218 15.43 -7.62 -6.33
CA ARG A 218 16.71 -7.98 -5.68
C ARG A 218 17.91 -7.15 -6.17
N GLU A 219 17.91 -6.73 -7.44
CA GLU A 219 18.89 -5.79 -7.96
C GLU A 219 18.76 -4.43 -7.23
N PHE A 220 17.54 -3.95 -7.10
CA PHE A 220 17.23 -2.71 -6.38
C PHE A 220 17.56 -2.82 -4.87
N ASP A 221 17.17 -3.91 -4.20
CA ASP A 221 17.41 -4.15 -2.78
C ASP A 221 18.89 -4.01 -2.43
N ARG A 222 19.78 -4.58 -3.26
CA ARG A 222 21.23 -4.54 -3.04
C ARG A 222 21.84 -3.14 -3.16
N ALA A 223 21.23 -2.27 -3.94
CA ALA A 223 21.77 -0.95 -4.28
C ALA A 223 21.11 0.21 -3.50
N CYS A 224 19.85 0.07 -3.09
CA CYS A 224 19.05 1.18 -2.54
C CYS A 224 19.45 1.60 -1.12
N GLY A 225 20.20 0.76 -0.38
CA GLY A 225 20.64 1.05 0.98
C GLY A 225 19.51 1.08 2.03
N LEU A 226 18.39 0.40 1.75
CA LEU A 226 17.24 0.31 2.66
C LEU A 226 17.15 -1.05 3.39
N VAL A 227 17.89 -2.04 2.93
CA VAL A 227 17.88 -3.40 3.49
C VAL A 227 18.47 -3.39 4.89
N THR A 228 17.66 -3.83 5.86
CA THR A 228 18.09 -3.98 7.26
C THR A 228 18.76 -5.36 7.49
N PRO A 229 19.47 -5.56 8.61
CA PRO A 229 20.03 -6.87 8.96
C PRO A 229 18.94 -7.97 9.09
N GLU A 230 17.75 -7.64 9.57
CA GLU A 230 16.62 -8.57 9.67
C GLU A 230 16.16 -9.01 8.28
N VAL A 231 15.93 -8.05 7.39
CA VAL A 231 15.53 -8.28 6.00
C VAL A 231 16.60 -9.12 5.27
N SER A 232 17.89 -8.80 5.42
CA SER A 232 18.98 -9.56 4.80
C SER A 232 18.96 -11.03 5.19
N ARG A 233 18.80 -11.33 6.49
CA ARG A 233 18.73 -12.72 7.00
C ARG A 233 17.58 -13.52 6.38
N VAL A 234 16.42 -12.88 6.20
CA VAL A 234 15.25 -13.53 5.58
C VAL A 234 15.49 -13.76 4.09
N LEU A 235 16.01 -12.75 3.38
CA LEU A 235 16.32 -12.86 1.95
C LEU A 235 17.35 -13.98 1.68
N GLU A 236 18.40 -14.09 2.52
CA GLU A 236 19.36 -15.18 2.43
C GLU A 236 18.74 -16.57 2.69
N ALA A 237 17.77 -16.66 3.62
CA ALA A 237 17.06 -17.91 3.86
C ALA A 237 16.16 -18.28 2.67
N CYS A 238 15.53 -17.31 2.03
CA CYS A 238 14.77 -17.51 0.79
C CYS A 238 15.68 -17.96 -0.35
N ASP A 239 16.84 -17.32 -0.52
CA ASP A 239 17.85 -17.68 -1.54
C ASP A 239 18.30 -19.15 -1.39
N ARG A 240 18.63 -19.58 -0.15
CA ARG A 240 18.98 -20.98 0.14
C ARG A 240 17.87 -21.97 -0.14
N ALA A 241 16.62 -21.55 -0.04
CA ALA A 241 15.44 -22.37 -0.29
C ALA A 241 14.95 -22.29 -1.75
N GLY A 242 15.56 -21.48 -2.60
CA GLY A 242 15.12 -21.25 -3.97
C GLY A 242 13.74 -20.54 -4.04
N VAL A 243 13.40 -19.74 -3.03
CA VAL A 243 12.13 -19.01 -2.93
C VAL A 243 12.32 -17.58 -3.46
N PRO A 244 11.59 -17.18 -4.52
CA PRO A 244 11.61 -15.80 -4.99
C PRO A 244 11.06 -14.85 -3.91
N ALA A 245 11.90 -13.90 -3.47
CA ALA A 245 11.59 -12.97 -2.39
C ALA A 245 12.27 -11.62 -2.60
N ALA A 246 11.65 -10.55 -2.07
CA ALA A 246 12.18 -9.20 -2.08
C ALA A 246 11.74 -8.42 -0.83
N MET A 247 12.38 -7.29 -0.57
CA MET A 247 12.03 -6.39 0.52
C MET A 247 10.68 -5.70 0.25
N THR A 248 9.85 -5.52 1.27
CA THR A 248 8.71 -4.59 1.21
C THR A 248 9.25 -3.16 1.25
N MET A 249 9.16 -2.41 0.14
CA MET A 249 9.72 -1.06 0.10
C MET A 249 9.03 -0.12 1.08
N LEU A 250 9.85 0.67 1.80
CA LEU A 250 9.44 1.57 2.89
C LEU A 250 8.84 0.82 4.09
N GLY A 251 9.06 -0.49 4.19
CA GLY A 251 8.74 -1.33 5.32
C GLY A 251 9.92 -2.21 5.71
N ASN A 252 10.04 -2.57 7.00
CA ASN A 252 11.05 -3.52 7.47
C ASN A 252 10.47 -4.94 7.36
N GLY A 253 10.45 -5.48 6.14
CA GLY A 253 9.86 -6.80 5.89
C GLY A 253 10.27 -7.39 4.55
N VAL A 254 9.84 -8.62 4.32
CA VAL A 254 10.08 -9.39 3.10
C VAL A 254 8.77 -9.97 2.62
N PHE A 255 8.53 -9.89 1.31
CA PHE A 255 7.46 -10.63 0.65
C PHE A 255 8.05 -11.67 -0.32
N ALA A 256 7.34 -12.77 -0.50
CA ALA A 256 7.80 -13.90 -1.29
C ALA A 256 6.64 -14.62 -1.96
N CYS A 257 6.92 -15.40 -3.00
CA CYS A 257 5.93 -16.20 -3.70
C CYS A 257 6.31 -17.67 -3.81
N GLY A 258 5.30 -18.50 -3.98
CA GLY A 258 5.43 -19.94 -4.20
C GLY A 258 5.15 -20.79 -2.95
N PRO A 259 4.99 -22.11 -3.14
CA PRO A 259 4.46 -22.99 -2.10
C PRO A 259 5.35 -23.11 -0.86
N ALA A 260 6.68 -22.95 -1.00
CA ALA A 260 7.62 -23.01 0.10
C ALA A 260 7.76 -21.69 0.88
N ALA A 261 7.25 -20.57 0.33
CA ALA A 261 7.49 -19.24 0.87
C ALA A 261 6.94 -19.08 2.30
N GLY A 262 5.72 -19.56 2.57
CA GLY A 262 5.12 -19.51 3.90
C GLY A 262 5.93 -20.24 4.97
N ALA A 263 6.44 -21.42 4.65
CA ALA A 263 7.28 -22.22 5.57
C ALA A 263 8.65 -21.56 5.84
N VAL A 264 9.22 -20.86 4.85
CA VAL A 264 10.49 -20.15 5.02
C VAL A 264 10.25 -18.89 5.86
N LEU A 265 9.30 -18.05 5.49
CA LEU A 265 9.04 -16.77 6.15
C LEU A 265 8.51 -16.96 7.58
N GLY A 266 7.66 -17.96 7.82
CA GLY A 266 7.09 -18.26 9.14
C GLY A 266 8.13 -18.61 10.22
N ARG A 267 9.38 -18.88 9.84
CA ARG A 267 10.50 -19.08 10.78
C ARG A 267 11.01 -17.78 11.40
N PHE A 268 10.63 -16.65 10.84
CA PHE A 268 11.14 -15.33 11.23
C PHE A 268 10.11 -14.45 11.96
N GLY A 269 8.84 -14.86 12.00
CA GLY A 269 7.79 -14.16 12.69
C GLY A 269 6.40 -14.48 12.16
N GLU A 270 5.44 -13.62 12.49
CA GLU A 270 4.08 -13.71 11.98
C GLU A 270 4.09 -13.61 10.45
N CYS A 271 3.58 -14.63 9.79
CA CYS A 271 3.56 -14.74 8.34
C CYS A 271 2.15 -14.46 7.82
N TYR A 272 2.03 -13.46 6.98
CA TYR A 272 0.78 -13.06 6.35
C TYR A 272 0.67 -13.71 4.98
N GLU A 273 -0.45 -14.40 4.72
CA GLU A 273 -0.77 -14.98 3.42
C GLU A 273 -1.81 -14.11 2.70
N PHE A 274 -1.59 -13.85 1.42
CA PHE A 274 -2.51 -13.13 0.55
C PHE A 274 -2.32 -13.55 -0.92
N ARG A 275 -3.10 -12.97 -1.81
CA ARG A 275 -3.04 -13.18 -3.26
C ARG A 275 -2.91 -11.84 -3.97
N ILE A 276 -2.68 -11.86 -5.27
CA ILE A 276 -2.86 -10.66 -6.09
C ILE A 276 -4.34 -10.30 -6.12
N ALA A 277 -4.68 -9.05 -5.78
CA ALA A 277 -6.03 -8.53 -5.92
C ALA A 277 -6.38 -8.41 -7.40
N ARG A 278 -7.61 -8.73 -7.75
CA ARG A 278 -8.10 -8.63 -9.14
C ARG A 278 -8.74 -7.28 -9.45
N THR A 279 -9.10 -6.55 -8.42
CA THR A 279 -9.83 -5.27 -8.50
C THR A 279 -9.27 -4.27 -7.51
N GLY A 280 -9.51 -2.98 -7.74
CA GLY A 280 -9.22 -1.91 -6.79
C GLY A 280 -10.30 -1.71 -5.73
N VAL A 281 -10.54 -0.44 -5.36
CA VAL A 281 -11.51 -0.08 -4.32
C VAL A 281 -12.95 -0.45 -4.73
N GLN A 282 -13.73 -0.96 -3.75
CA GLN A 282 -15.12 -1.37 -3.94
C GLN A 282 -15.98 -1.00 -2.74
N VAL A 283 -17.21 -0.53 -2.99
CA VAL A 283 -18.26 -0.45 -1.96
C VAL A 283 -18.68 -1.88 -1.63
N ARG A 284 -18.76 -2.20 -0.35
CA ARG A 284 -19.34 -3.46 0.14
C ARG A 284 -20.77 -3.19 0.56
N GLU A 285 -21.73 -3.86 -0.06
CA GLU A 285 -23.11 -3.87 0.40
C GLU A 285 -23.15 -4.61 1.75
N GLY A 286 -23.74 -3.96 2.75
CA GLY A 286 -23.95 -4.53 4.08
C GLY A 286 -25.21 -5.37 4.14
#